data_508a76b731521127aa3d288296448657
#
_entry.id   508a76b731521127aa3d288296448657
#
_cell.length_a   1.000
_cell.length_b   1.000
_cell.length_c   1.000
_cell.angle_alpha   90.00
_cell.angle_beta   90.00
_cell.angle_gamma   90.00
#
_symmetry.space_group_name_H-M   'P 1'
#
loop_
_entity.id
_entity.type
_entity.pdbx_description
1 polymer ?
#
loop_
_entity_poly.entity_id
_entity_poly.type
_entity_poly.pdbx_seq_one_letter_code
_entity_poly.pdbx_strand_id
1 'polypeptide(L)'
;SENVRASLLAYKMDTPVGPWRGPYSNVHAFSSQCFIHELATAAGRDHLDFLLEMFGNPRWLKPDDIRSLNTERAVGVIKRAAKEGNWGKPMGVREGQGLAFYFCHAAHVAELAEVSVDSANRVTLRKVTVVADVGPIINMSGAVSQIQGAVIDGYSAMVSQKITMENGVIAETNLDSYPVLRIDAAPEVDVFFIESDYAPTGLGEPALPPLAPAVANAIFSATGRRIRKMPLSELGYSV
;
A
#
# COMPACT_ATOMS: atom_id res chain seq x y z
N SER A 1 -6.45 19.72 11.30
CA SER A 1 -7.59 20.14 12.14
C SER A 1 -7.08 20.57 13.51
N GLU A 2 -7.69 21.54 14.11
CA GLU A 2 -7.32 22.03 15.44
C GLU A 2 -7.66 21.04 16.55
N ASN A 3 -8.64 20.15 16.29
CA ASN A 3 -9.10 19.17 17.26
C ASN A 3 -9.00 17.76 16.68
N VAL A 4 -8.18 16.93 17.31
CA VAL A 4 -8.02 15.51 16.96
C VAL A 4 -8.22 14.67 18.23
N ARG A 5 -9.10 13.66 18.14
CA ARG A 5 -9.27 12.65 19.18
C ARG A 5 -9.04 11.27 18.58
N ALA A 6 -8.12 10.54 19.15
CA ALA A 6 -7.90 9.13 18.86
C ALA A 6 -8.18 8.31 20.12
N SER A 7 -8.83 7.16 19.98
CA SER A 7 -9.10 6.23 21.07
C SER A 7 -8.64 4.83 20.65
N LEU A 8 -7.98 4.14 21.56
CA LEU A 8 -7.54 2.76 21.38
C LEU A 8 -8.27 1.89 22.42
N LEU A 9 -8.96 0.86 21.95
CA LEU A 9 -9.49 -0.20 22.78
C LEU A 9 -8.64 -1.45 22.57
N ALA A 10 -7.89 -1.85 23.59
CA ALA A 10 -7.14 -3.10 23.59
C ALA A 10 -8.06 -4.23 24.07
N TYR A 11 -8.20 -5.27 23.27
CA TYR A 11 -8.96 -6.47 23.62
C TYR A 11 -8.02 -7.68 23.71
N LYS A 12 -8.09 -8.41 24.82
CA LYS A 12 -7.31 -9.65 24.98
C LYS A 12 -8.04 -10.78 24.27
N MET A 13 -7.36 -11.42 23.35
CA MET A 13 -7.82 -12.63 22.67
C MET A 13 -7.07 -13.86 23.22
N ASP A 14 -7.76 -14.99 23.33
CA ASP A 14 -7.13 -16.25 23.73
C ASP A 14 -6.44 -16.96 22.56
N THR A 15 -6.67 -16.49 21.34
CA THR A 15 -5.96 -16.98 20.15
C THR A 15 -4.52 -16.49 20.14
N PRO A 16 -3.53 -17.37 19.89
CA PRO A 16 -2.16 -16.95 19.66
C PRO A 16 -2.07 -15.96 18.51
N VAL A 17 -1.43 -14.82 18.75
CA VAL A 17 -1.19 -13.78 17.77
C VAL A 17 0.29 -13.45 17.71
N GLY A 18 0.77 -12.99 16.57
CA GLY A 18 2.17 -12.60 16.39
C GLY A 18 2.30 -11.49 15.36
N PRO A 19 3.49 -10.86 15.27
CA PRO A 19 3.73 -9.84 14.25
C PRO A 19 3.75 -10.48 12.86
N TRP A 20 3.15 -9.77 11.90
CA TRP A 20 3.24 -10.06 10.48
C TRP A 20 3.96 -8.89 9.80
N ARG A 21 4.51 -9.09 8.60
CA ARG A 21 5.28 -8.07 7.86
C ARG A 21 4.53 -6.74 7.78
N GLY A 22 5.11 -5.65 8.30
CA GLY A 22 4.47 -4.32 8.43
C GLY A 22 3.38 -4.26 9.50
N PRO A 23 3.62 -4.76 10.75
CA PRO A 23 2.62 -4.78 11.81
C PRO A 23 1.98 -3.40 12.00
N TYR A 24 0.67 -3.35 12.22
CA TYR A 24 -0.16 -2.14 12.32
C TYR A 24 -0.15 -1.26 11.06
N SER A 25 1.00 -1.10 10.38
CA SER A 25 1.16 -0.24 9.21
C SER A 25 0.23 -0.63 8.07
N ASN A 26 0.03 -1.93 7.84
CA ASN A 26 -0.87 -2.43 6.78
C ASN A 26 -2.30 -1.95 6.96
N VAL A 27 -2.86 -2.09 8.16
CA VAL A 27 -4.24 -1.70 8.46
C VAL A 27 -4.39 -0.18 8.40
N HIS A 28 -3.43 0.55 8.97
CA HIS A 28 -3.46 2.01 8.99
C HIS A 28 -3.24 2.61 7.60
N ALA A 29 -2.35 2.04 6.78
CA ALA A 29 -2.15 2.46 5.41
C ALA A 29 -3.42 2.26 4.58
N PHE A 30 -4.01 1.06 4.63
CA PHE A 30 -5.24 0.75 3.92
C PHE A 30 -6.36 1.73 4.29
N SER A 31 -6.66 1.87 5.56
CA SER A 31 -7.75 2.74 6.01
C SER A 31 -7.51 4.21 5.68
N SER A 32 -6.31 4.75 5.98
CA SER A 32 -6.02 6.17 5.80
C SER A 32 -5.88 6.57 4.33
N GLN A 33 -5.15 5.78 3.52
CA GLN A 33 -4.91 6.13 2.12
C GLN A 33 -6.15 5.93 1.24
N CYS A 34 -6.97 4.90 1.50
CA CYS A 34 -8.28 4.79 0.85
C CYS A 34 -9.20 5.94 1.26
N PHE A 35 -9.23 6.34 2.53
CA PHE A 35 -10.05 7.45 3.00
C PHE A 35 -9.61 8.79 2.40
N ILE A 36 -8.29 9.06 2.31
CA ILE A 36 -7.76 10.27 1.66
C ILE A 36 -8.20 10.31 0.18
N HIS A 37 -8.14 9.18 -0.52
CA HIS A 37 -8.62 9.11 -1.90
C HIS A 37 -10.14 9.32 -2.00
N GLU A 38 -10.93 8.85 -1.03
CA GLU A 38 -12.37 9.14 -0.97
C GLU A 38 -12.63 10.63 -0.77
N LEU A 39 -11.84 11.30 0.09
CA LEU A 39 -11.94 12.75 0.30
C LEU A 39 -11.59 13.54 -0.96
N ALA A 40 -10.50 13.19 -1.64
CA ALA A 40 -10.11 13.82 -2.90
C ALA A 40 -11.22 13.68 -3.96
N THR A 41 -11.78 12.48 -4.11
CA THR A 41 -12.89 12.19 -5.02
C THR A 41 -14.15 12.99 -4.67
N ALA A 42 -14.52 13.04 -3.39
CA ALA A 42 -15.67 13.80 -2.92
C ALA A 42 -15.49 15.32 -3.13
N ALA A 43 -14.27 15.80 -3.08
CA ALA A 43 -13.91 17.18 -3.36
C ALA A 43 -13.78 17.50 -4.88
N GLY A 44 -13.95 16.50 -5.77
CA GLY A 44 -13.76 16.64 -7.20
C GLY A 44 -12.32 16.99 -7.60
N ARG A 45 -11.33 16.51 -6.81
CA ARG A 45 -9.92 16.86 -6.98
C ARG A 45 -9.10 15.65 -7.44
N ASP A 46 -8.04 15.91 -8.18
CA ASP A 46 -7.03 14.90 -8.47
C ASP A 46 -6.39 14.40 -7.17
N HIS A 47 -6.17 13.08 -7.07
CA HIS A 47 -5.65 12.46 -5.85
C HIS A 47 -4.20 12.82 -5.58
N LEU A 48 -3.37 12.94 -6.62
CA LEU A 48 -1.98 13.34 -6.47
C LEU A 48 -1.89 14.76 -5.91
N ASP A 49 -2.63 15.69 -6.52
CA ASP A 49 -2.64 17.10 -6.09
C ASP A 49 -3.15 17.23 -4.65
N PHE A 50 -4.19 16.47 -4.29
CA PHE A 50 -4.74 16.45 -2.95
C PHE A 50 -3.73 15.93 -1.91
N LEU A 51 -3.01 14.84 -2.22
CA LEU A 51 -1.95 14.31 -1.34
C LEU A 51 -0.81 15.31 -1.16
N LEU A 52 -0.34 15.92 -2.24
CA LEU A 52 0.77 16.87 -2.18
C LEU A 52 0.42 18.09 -1.33
N GLU A 53 -0.80 18.62 -1.45
CA GLU A 53 -1.27 19.73 -0.64
C GLU A 53 -1.34 19.39 0.86
N MET A 54 -1.77 18.16 1.20
CA MET A 54 -1.84 17.71 2.60
C MET A 54 -0.49 17.72 3.31
N PHE A 55 0.61 17.45 2.59
CA PHE A 55 1.95 17.47 3.18
C PHE A 55 2.46 18.89 3.45
N GLY A 56 2.00 19.88 2.67
CA GLY A 56 2.36 21.29 2.85
C GLY A 56 3.86 21.55 2.69
N ASN A 57 4.37 22.51 3.46
CA ASN A 57 5.77 22.91 3.39
C ASN A 57 6.72 21.82 3.94
N PRO A 58 7.98 21.76 3.43
CA PRO A 58 9.02 20.87 3.93
C PRO A 58 9.24 21.00 5.43
N ARG A 59 9.11 19.89 6.15
CA ARG A 59 9.39 19.82 7.59
C ARG A 59 9.48 18.37 8.10
N TRP A 60 10.14 18.22 9.22
CA TRP A 60 9.99 17.02 10.07
C TRP A 60 8.75 17.19 10.95
N LEU A 61 7.92 16.15 11.12
CA LEU A 61 6.78 16.22 12.04
C LEU A 61 7.23 16.30 13.50
N LYS A 62 8.38 15.72 13.83
CA LYS A 62 9.09 15.89 15.09
C LYS A 62 10.50 16.38 14.76
N PRO A 63 10.79 17.67 14.93
CA PRO A 63 12.07 18.26 14.49
C PRO A 63 13.32 17.60 15.08
N ASP A 64 13.24 17.09 16.31
CA ASP A 64 14.35 16.47 17.01
C ASP A 64 14.46 14.95 16.80
N ASP A 65 13.61 14.38 15.95
CA ASP A 65 13.55 12.95 15.66
C ASP A 65 13.70 12.68 14.17
N ILE A 66 14.93 12.39 13.75
CA ILE A 66 15.25 12.06 12.34
C ILE A 66 14.56 10.78 11.84
N ARG A 67 13.92 10.01 12.72
CA ARG A 67 13.10 8.85 12.38
C ARG A 67 11.61 9.18 12.26
N SER A 68 11.23 10.44 12.43
CA SER A 68 9.86 10.87 12.18
C SER A 68 9.61 11.09 10.67
N LEU A 69 8.35 11.24 10.30
CA LEU A 69 7.99 11.56 8.92
C LEU A 69 8.55 12.94 8.54
N ASN A 70 9.21 12.99 7.38
CA ASN A 70 9.65 14.22 6.73
C ASN A 70 8.76 14.46 5.50
N THR A 71 8.11 15.63 5.45
CA THR A 71 7.14 15.93 4.37
C THR A 71 7.80 16.15 3.02
N GLU A 72 9.05 16.63 2.96
CA GLU A 72 9.79 16.77 1.72
C GLU A 72 10.10 15.41 1.09
N ARG A 73 10.58 14.46 1.90
CA ARG A 73 10.82 13.08 1.47
C ARG A 73 9.53 12.42 0.99
N ALA A 74 8.42 12.61 1.73
CA ALA A 74 7.11 12.09 1.33
C ALA A 74 6.67 12.66 -0.03
N VAL A 75 6.76 13.96 -0.21
CA VAL A 75 6.45 14.63 -1.50
C VAL A 75 7.39 14.14 -2.61
N GLY A 76 8.67 13.91 -2.30
CA GLY A 76 9.66 13.42 -3.24
C GLY A 76 9.29 12.04 -3.81
N VAL A 77 8.99 11.06 -2.93
CA VAL A 77 8.62 9.71 -3.37
C VAL A 77 7.27 9.69 -4.10
N ILE A 78 6.29 10.49 -3.66
CA ILE A 78 4.98 10.59 -4.31
C ILE A 78 5.10 11.15 -5.74
N LYS A 79 5.79 12.28 -5.91
CA LYS A 79 6.02 12.89 -7.22
C LYS A 79 6.79 11.97 -8.16
N ARG A 80 7.79 11.29 -7.64
CA ARG A 80 8.59 10.35 -8.44
C ARG A 80 7.75 9.14 -8.84
N ALA A 81 6.94 8.56 -7.96
CA ALA A 81 6.05 7.44 -8.28
C ALA A 81 5.01 7.84 -9.35
N ALA A 82 4.41 9.02 -9.22
CA ALA A 82 3.49 9.55 -10.21
C ALA A 82 4.16 9.76 -11.59
N LYS A 83 5.39 10.26 -11.61
CA LYS A 83 6.17 10.47 -12.84
C LYS A 83 6.52 9.14 -13.52
N GLU A 84 7.14 8.21 -12.78
CA GLU A 84 7.63 6.94 -13.34
C GLU A 84 6.47 6.00 -13.74
N GLY A 85 5.36 6.03 -12.98
CA GLY A 85 4.14 5.29 -13.31
C GLY A 85 3.22 6.01 -14.30
N ASN A 86 3.61 7.21 -14.77
CA ASN A 86 2.83 8.03 -15.71
C ASN A 86 1.38 8.23 -15.20
N TRP A 87 1.24 8.85 -14.02
CA TRP A 87 -0.05 9.17 -13.40
C TRP A 87 -0.94 9.99 -14.33
N GLY A 88 -2.20 9.59 -14.44
CA GLY A 88 -3.19 10.28 -15.28
C GLY A 88 -3.11 9.94 -16.78
N LYS A 89 -2.27 8.95 -17.19
CA LYS A 89 -2.30 8.46 -18.57
C LYS A 89 -3.68 7.90 -18.92
N PRO A 90 -4.08 7.96 -20.21
CA PRO A 90 -5.32 7.32 -20.65
C PRO A 90 -5.34 5.84 -20.32
N MET A 91 -6.42 5.38 -19.70
CA MET A 91 -6.63 3.98 -19.35
C MET A 91 -7.76 3.39 -20.20
N GLY A 92 -7.71 2.08 -20.43
CA GLY A 92 -8.76 1.35 -21.13
C GLY A 92 -10.04 1.21 -20.29
N VAL A 93 -11.07 0.68 -20.90
CA VAL A 93 -12.34 0.38 -20.21
C VAL A 93 -12.05 -0.63 -19.08
N ARG A 94 -12.54 -0.33 -17.88
CA ARG A 94 -12.30 -1.12 -16.65
C ARG A 94 -10.83 -1.30 -16.31
N GLU A 95 -10.00 -0.35 -16.70
CA GLU A 95 -8.63 -0.21 -16.26
C GLU A 95 -8.48 1.04 -15.38
N GLY A 96 -7.56 1.01 -14.43
CA GLY A 96 -7.38 2.14 -13.53
C GLY A 96 -6.01 2.20 -12.89
N GLN A 97 -5.62 3.40 -12.53
CA GLN A 97 -4.45 3.68 -11.70
C GLN A 97 -4.88 4.04 -10.29
N GLY A 98 -4.07 3.67 -9.31
CA GLY A 98 -4.22 4.07 -7.92
C GLY A 98 -2.88 4.37 -7.29
N LEU A 99 -2.81 5.46 -6.56
CA LEU A 99 -1.62 5.93 -5.87
C LEU A 99 -1.83 5.82 -4.37
N ALA A 100 -0.78 5.45 -3.63
CA ALA A 100 -0.73 5.51 -2.19
C ALA A 100 0.68 5.82 -1.69
N PHE A 101 0.75 6.42 -0.53
CA PHE A 101 2.00 6.70 0.19
C PHE A 101 1.88 6.18 1.61
N TYR A 102 2.96 5.62 2.14
CA TYR A 102 3.02 5.33 3.56
C TYR A 102 4.41 5.51 4.14
N PHE A 103 4.43 5.92 5.41
CA PHE A 103 5.63 6.05 6.22
C PHE A 103 5.68 4.90 7.22
N CYS A 104 6.72 4.07 7.11
CA CYS A 104 6.87 2.87 7.92
C CYS A 104 8.35 2.63 8.23
N HIS A 105 8.69 2.37 9.49
CA HIS A 105 10.07 2.12 9.93
C HIS A 105 11.07 3.21 9.49
N ALA A 106 10.66 4.46 9.57
CA ALA A 106 11.40 5.65 9.12
C ALA A 106 11.63 5.74 7.59
N ALA A 107 11.16 4.77 6.81
CA ALA A 107 11.20 4.82 5.35
C ALA A 107 9.96 5.53 4.78
N HIS A 108 10.15 6.21 3.66
CA HIS A 108 9.09 6.86 2.90
C HIS A 108 8.89 6.08 1.61
N VAL A 109 7.70 5.54 1.38
CA VAL A 109 7.41 4.72 0.20
C VAL A 109 6.10 5.17 -0.45
N ALA A 110 6.14 5.37 -1.77
CA ALA A 110 4.95 5.60 -2.58
C ALA A 110 4.83 4.52 -3.65
N GLU A 111 3.60 4.08 -3.90
CA GLU A 111 3.27 3.08 -4.89
C GLU A 111 2.16 3.54 -5.81
N LEU A 112 2.36 3.28 -7.10
CA LEU A 112 1.35 3.47 -8.13
C LEU A 112 1.03 2.10 -8.74
N ALA A 113 -0.20 1.65 -8.54
CA ALA A 113 -0.71 0.38 -9.05
C ALA A 113 -1.54 0.60 -10.32
N GLU A 114 -1.41 -0.31 -11.29
CA GLU A 114 -2.21 -0.38 -12.50
C GLU A 114 -2.99 -1.70 -12.53
N VAL A 115 -4.29 -1.59 -12.60
CA VAL A 115 -5.17 -2.78 -12.64
C VAL A 115 -6.06 -2.81 -13.86
N SER A 116 -6.47 -4.00 -14.27
CA SER A 116 -7.65 -4.22 -15.08
C SER A 116 -8.63 -5.12 -14.34
N VAL A 117 -9.92 -4.89 -14.55
CA VAL A 117 -10.99 -5.68 -13.92
C VAL A 117 -11.95 -6.13 -15.02
N ASP A 118 -12.04 -7.42 -15.27
CA ASP A 118 -12.91 -7.94 -16.32
C ASP A 118 -14.42 -7.95 -15.93
N SER A 119 -15.27 -8.38 -16.83
CA SER A 119 -16.73 -8.47 -16.60
C SER A 119 -17.12 -9.50 -15.54
N ALA A 120 -16.26 -10.48 -15.26
CA ALA A 120 -16.44 -11.48 -14.21
C ALA A 120 -15.86 -11.00 -12.84
N ASN A 121 -15.42 -9.76 -12.73
CA ASN A 121 -14.71 -9.18 -11.58
C ASN A 121 -13.36 -9.87 -11.29
N ARG A 122 -12.70 -10.41 -12.30
CA ARG A 122 -11.30 -10.83 -12.16
C ARG A 122 -10.43 -9.59 -12.19
N VAL A 123 -9.63 -9.40 -11.14
CA VAL A 123 -8.65 -8.33 -11.01
C VAL A 123 -7.30 -8.83 -11.50
N THR A 124 -6.71 -8.14 -12.43
CA THR A 124 -5.32 -8.34 -12.81
C THR A 124 -4.52 -7.11 -12.39
N LEU A 125 -3.63 -7.27 -11.41
CA LEU A 125 -2.63 -6.26 -11.07
C LEU A 125 -1.50 -6.37 -12.11
N ARG A 126 -1.48 -5.44 -13.05
CA ARG A 126 -0.55 -5.51 -14.17
C ARG A 126 0.83 -5.01 -13.80
N LYS A 127 0.87 -3.88 -13.09
CA LYS A 127 2.12 -3.21 -12.76
C LYS A 127 2.03 -2.47 -11.44
N VAL A 128 3.12 -2.46 -10.71
CA VAL A 128 3.33 -1.60 -9.54
C VAL A 128 4.64 -0.82 -9.73
N THR A 129 4.55 0.49 -9.72
CA THR A 129 5.71 1.39 -9.68
C THR A 129 5.95 1.78 -8.24
N VAL A 130 7.08 1.38 -7.69
CA VAL A 130 7.44 1.63 -6.28
C VAL A 130 8.59 2.62 -6.23
N VAL A 131 8.44 3.66 -5.44
CA VAL A 131 9.52 4.60 -5.14
C VAL A 131 9.75 4.65 -3.64
N ALA A 132 10.99 4.41 -3.23
CA ALA A 132 11.39 4.43 -1.82
C ALA A 132 12.53 5.43 -1.57
N ASP A 133 12.42 6.13 -0.44
CA ASP A 133 13.52 6.88 0.17
C ASP A 133 13.83 6.26 1.52
N VAL A 134 14.99 5.60 1.58
CA VAL A 134 15.48 4.81 2.72
C VAL A 134 16.91 5.21 3.13
N GLY A 135 17.42 6.32 2.58
CA GLY A 135 18.82 6.70 2.71
C GLY A 135 19.74 5.85 1.82
N PRO A 136 21.04 5.83 2.08
CA PRO A 136 22.00 5.09 1.30
C PRO A 136 21.71 3.58 1.26
N ILE A 137 21.82 2.97 0.07
CA ILE A 137 21.59 1.56 -0.17
C ILE A 137 22.93 0.83 -0.27
N ILE A 138 23.15 -0.12 0.61
CA ILE A 138 24.39 -0.89 0.67
C ILE A 138 24.39 -2.01 -0.38
N ASN A 139 23.24 -2.68 -0.54
CA ASN A 139 23.09 -3.78 -1.51
C ASN A 139 21.84 -3.54 -2.37
N MET A 140 22.06 -3.05 -3.60
CA MET A 140 20.98 -2.68 -4.51
C MET A 140 20.12 -3.89 -4.91
N SER A 141 20.71 -5.03 -5.23
CA SER A 141 19.93 -6.22 -5.63
C SER A 141 19.07 -6.75 -4.48
N GLY A 142 19.62 -6.74 -3.26
CA GLY A 142 18.86 -7.09 -2.07
C GLY A 142 17.73 -6.10 -1.78
N ALA A 143 17.96 -4.81 -1.98
CA ALA A 143 16.96 -3.77 -1.81
C ALA A 143 15.78 -3.94 -2.79
N VAL A 144 16.08 -4.15 -4.07
CA VAL A 144 15.06 -4.43 -5.10
C VAL A 144 14.26 -5.68 -4.74
N SER A 145 14.93 -6.77 -4.34
CA SER A 145 14.26 -8.03 -3.95
C SER A 145 13.33 -7.85 -2.75
N GLN A 146 13.71 -7.02 -1.77
CA GLN A 146 12.84 -6.72 -0.62
C GLN A 146 11.56 -6.00 -1.04
N ILE A 147 11.66 -5.01 -1.94
CA ILE A 147 10.49 -4.29 -2.44
C ILE A 147 9.59 -5.21 -3.27
N GLN A 148 10.15 -5.95 -4.23
CA GLN A 148 9.38 -6.90 -5.03
C GLN A 148 8.67 -7.95 -4.17
N GLY A 149 9.38 -8.52 -3.18
CA GLY A 149 8.81 -9.45 -2.23
C GLY A 149 7.68 -8.83 -1.39
N ALA A 150 7.80 -7.56 -0.98
CA ALA A 150 6.76 -6.87 -0.23
C ALA A 150 5.48 -6.64 -1.06
N VAL A 151 5.63 -6.29 -2.34
CA VAL A 151 4.51 -6.14 -3.29
C VAL A 151 3.77 -7.48 -3.47
N ILE A 152 4.50 -8.55 -3.74
CA ILE A 152 3.91 -9.90 -3.93
C ILE A 152 3.19 -10.37 -2.66
N ASP A 153 3.83 -10.21 -1.50
CA ASP A 153 3.29 -10.59 -0.19
C ASP A 153 2.02 -9.80 0.15
N GLY A 154 2.06 -8.48 -0.02
CA GLY A 154 0.91 -7.61 0.21
C GLY A 154 -0.25 -7.89 -0.75
N TYR A 155 0.02 -8.17 -2.03
CA TYR A 155 -1.01 -8.51 -2.99
C TYR A 155 -1.64 -9.88 -2.69
N SER A 156 -0.82 -10.87 -2.33
CA SER A 156 -1.29 -12.19 -1.88
C SER A 156 -2.27 -12.08 -0.71
N ALA A 157 -1.90 -11.30 0.31
CA ALA A 157 -2.76 -11.05 1.46
C ALA A 157 -4.06 -10.35 1.09
N MET A 158 -3.97 -9.30 0.27
CA MET A 158 -5.14 -8.53 -0.16
C MET A 158 -6.16 -9.36 -0.93
N VAL A 159 -5.71 -10.32 -1.72
CA VAL A 159 -6.57 -11.08 -2.62
C VAL A 159 -7.38 -12.14 -1.89
N SER A 160 -6.73 -12.99 -1.10
CA SER A 160 -7.35 -14.25 -0.66
C SER A 160 -7.02 -14.68 0.77
N GLN A 161 -5.98 -14.10 1.39
CA GLN A 161 -5.54 -14.62 2.69
C GLN A 161 -6.50 -14.18 3.81
N LYS A 162 -7.03 -15.17 4.50
CA LYS A 162 -7.92 -15.00 5.64
C LYS A 162 -7.75 -16.18 6.58
N ILE A 163 -7.76 -15.90 7.88
CA ILE A 163 -7.88 -16.92 8.92
C ILE A 163 -9.30 -16.86 9.48
N THR A 164 -9.98 -17.99 9.45
CA THR A 164 -11.33 -18.17 9.97
C THR A 164 -11.29 -19.03 11.22
N MET A 165 -12.02 -18.61 12.24
CA MET A 165 -12.15 -19.39 13.47
C MET A 165 -13.56 -19.93 13.59
N GLU A 166 -13.69 -21.26 13.74
CA GLU A 166 -14.95 -21.95 13.94
C GLU A 166 -14.88 -22.76 15.25
N ASN A 167 -15.74 -22.42 16.21
CA ASN A 167 -15.79 -23.09 17.52
C ASN A 167 -14.44 -23.13 18.26
N GLY A 168 -13.63 -22.07 18.12
CA GLY A 168 -12.31 -21.98 18.75
C GLY A 168 -11.17 -22.67 17.98
N VAL A 169 -11.43 -23.22 16.80
CA VAL A 169 -10.45 -23.90 15.95
C VAL A 169 -10.24 -23.11 14.66
N ILE A 170 -8.99 -23.02 14.21
CA ILE A 170 -8.64 -22.39 12.92
C ILE A 170 -9.06 -23.34 11.79
N ALA A 171 -9.84 -22.83 10.84
CA ALA A 171 -10.32 -23.60 9.69
C ALA A 171 -9.22 -23.81 8.63
N GLU A 172 -8.36 -22.81 8.43
CA GLU A 172 -7.25 -22.86 7.47
C GLU A 172 -6.04 -23.57 8.10
N THR A 173 -5.93 -24.87 7.83
CA THR A 173 -4.92 -25.71 8.47
C THR A 173 -3.67 -25.92 7.61
N ASN A 174 -3.72 -25.60 6.31
CA ASN A 174 -2.61 -25.77 5.38
C ASN A 174 -2.75 -24.83 4.16
N LEU A 175 -1.75 -24.82 3.27
CA LEU A 175 -1.71 -23.96 2.06
C LEU A 175 -2.78 -24.29 1.00
N ASP A 176 -3.46 -25.40 1.10
CA ASP A 176 -4.64 -25.71 0.26
C ASP A 176 -5.89 -24.93 0.70
N SER A 177 -6.01 -24.61 1.99
CA SER A 177 -7.09 -23.81 2.56
C SER A 177 -6.67 -22.37 2.86
N TYR A 178 -5.36 -22.05 2.84
CA TYR A 178 -4.79 -20.70 2.96
C TYR A 178 -3.99 -20.36 1.69
N PRO A 179 -4.67 -19.95 0.61
CA PRO A 179 -4.04 -19.77 -0.69
C PRO A 179 -3.09 -18.59 -0.71
N VAL A 180 -1.91 -18.78 -1.30
CA VAL A 180 -0.94 -17.75 -1.58
C VAL A 180 -0.91 -17.44 -3.08
N LEU A 181 -0.52 -16.23 -3.43
CA LEU A 181 -0.40 -15.78 -4.82
C LEU A 181 0.53 -16.71 -5.60
N ARG A 182 0.11 -17.12 -6.80
CA ARG A 182 0.94 -17.91 -7.71
C ARG A 182 1.72 -16.99 -8.65
N ILE A 183 2.79 -17.52 -9.22
CA ILE A 183 3.72 -16.76 -10.03
C ILE A 183 3.09 -16.19 -11.32
N ASP A 184 2.09 -16.85 -11.84
CA ASP A 184 1.33 -16.44 -13.02
C ASP A 184 0.40 -15.23 -12.77
N ALA A 185 0.08 -14.96 -11.51
CA ALA A 185 -0.70 -13.80 -11.09
C ALA A 185 0.18 -12.65 -10.53
N ALA A 186 1.50 -12.82 -10.51
CA ALA A 186 2.41 -11.80 -10.02
C ALA A 186 2.48 -10.61 -10.98
N PRO A 187 2.41 -9.36 -10.47
CA PRO A 187 2.54 -8.16 -11.28
C PRO A 187 3.99 -7.91 -11.74
N GLU A 188 4.13 -7.08 -12.77
CA GLU A 188 5.40 -6.39 -13.02
C GLU A 188 5.66 -5.38 -11.90
N VAL A 189 6.90 -5.32 -11.39
CA VAL A 189 7.27 -4.39 -10.31
C VAL A 189 8.51 -3.60 -10.72
N ASP A 190 8.30 -2.31 -11.00
CA ASP A 190 9.38 -1.34 -11.21
C ASP A 190 9.75 -0.67 -9.90
N VAL A 191 11.04 -0.69 -9.57
CA VAL A 191 11.58 -0.18 -8.32
C VAL A 191 12.52 0.97 -8.57
N PHE A 192 12.26 2.09 -7.90
CA PHE A 192 13.10 3.29 -7.93
C PHE A 192 13.45 3.73 -6.53
N PHE A 193 14.66 4.23 -6.35
CA PHE A 193 15.10 4.82 -5.09
C PHE A 193 15.40 6.31 -5.27
N ILE A 194 15.10 7.08 -4.24
CA ILE A 194 15.58 8.46 -4.14
C ILE A 194 16.94 8.40 -3.42
N GLU A 195 17.96 8.89 -4.09
CA GLU A 195 19.27 9.08 -3.46
C GLU A 195 19.17 10.22 -2.45
N SER A 196 19.51 9.94 -1.21
CA SER A 196 19.49 10.91 -0.12
C SER A 196 20.56 10.59 0.92
N ASP A 197 21.04 11.64 1.58
CA ASP A 197 22.06 11.55 2.64
C ASP A 197 21.44 11.34 4.04
N TYR A 198 20.17 10.99 4.11
CA TYR A 198 19.52 10.64 5.38
C TYR A 198 20.07 9.32 5.94
N ALA A 199 19.98 9.16 7.25
CA ALA A 199 20.39 7.91 7.88
C ALA A 199 19.67 6.73 7.25
N PRO A 200 20.38 5.60 6.96
CA PRO A 200 19.77 4.43 6.33
C PRO A 200 18.68 3.83 7.23
N THR A 201 17.60 3.38 6.62
CA THR A 201 16.47 2.75 7.29
C THR A 201 16.30 1.30 6.84
N GLY A 202 15.46 0.54 7.56
CA GLY A 202 15.10 -0.81 7.11
C GLY A 202 14.24 -0.80 5.86
N LEU A 203 14.34 -1.84 5.03
CA LEU A 203 13.58 -2.00 3.79
C LEU A 203 12.82 -3.33 3.73
N GLY A 204 12.86 -4.13 4.79
CA GLY A 204 12.16 -5.42 4.83
C GLY A 204 10.64 -5.32 4.81
N GLU A 205 10.06 -4.21 5.24
CA GLU A 205 8.63 -4.04 5.48
C GLU A 205 7.98 -2.84 4.77
N PRO A 206 8.68 -1.69 4.57
CA PRO A 206 8.02 -0.43 4.22
C PRO A 206 7.25 -0.40 2.91
N ALA A 207 7.60 -1.26 1.96
CA ALA A 207 6.91 -1.34 0.68
C ALA A 207 5.61 -2.18 0.71
N LEU A 208 5.28 -2.84 1.82
CA LEU A 208 4.05 -3.63 1.90
C LEU A 208 2.81 -2.78 2.23
N PRO A 209 2.84 -1.84 3.19
CA PRO A 209 1.66 -1.08 3.59
C PRO A 209 1.00 -0.25 2.48
N PRO A 210 1.72 0.45 1.57
CA PRO A 210 1.07 1.27 0.53
C PRO A 210 0.42 0.46 -0.59
N LEU A 211 0.74 -0.83 -0.75
CA LEU A 211 0.23 -1.63 -1.85
C LEU A 211 -1.29 -1.81 -1.83
N ALA A 212 -1.84 -2.29 -0.73
CA ALA A 212 -3.27 -2.56 -0.66
C ALA A 212 -4.13 -1.31 -0.95
N PRO A 213 -3.86 -0.12 -0.40
CA PRO A 213 -4.59 1.07 -0.77
C PRO A 213 -4.34 1.53 -2.22
N ALA A 214 -3.12 1.37 -2.76
CA ALA A 214 -2.86 1.68 -4.17
C ALA A 214 -3.73 0.82 -5.09
N VAL A 215 -3.77 -0.50 -4.86
CA VAL A 215 -4.62 -1.42 -5.63
C VAL A 215 -6.11 -1.13 -5.43
N ALA A 216 -6.56 -0.88 -4.20
CA ALA A 216 -7.95 -0.54 -3.90
C ALA A 216 -8.40 0.75 -4.62
N ASN A 217 -7.55 1.77 -4.64
CA ASN A 217 -7.80 3.01 -5.37
C ASN A 217 -7.81 2.80 -6.89
N ALA A 218 -6.94 1.92 -7.41
CA ALA A 218 -6.93 1.55 -8.81
C ALA A 218 -8.20 0.79 -9.22
N ILE A 219 -8.69 -0.15 -8.39
CA ILE A 219 -9.96 -0.85 -8.62
C ILE A 219 -11.13 0.15 -8.62
N PHE A 220 -11.14 1.14 -7.72
CA PHE A 220 -12.14 2.19 -7.75
C PHE A 220 -12.08 3.00 -9.05
N SER A 221 -10.90 3.40 -9.50
CA SER A 221 -10.72 4.11 -10.76
C SER A 221 -11.24 3.30 -11.96
N ALA A 222 -11.04 1.98 -11.94
CA ALA A 222 -11.48 1.06 -13.00
C ALA A 222 -12.99 0.77 -12.99
N THR A 223 -13.65 0.79 -11.81
CA THR A 223 -14.99 0.20 -11.64
C THR A 223 -16.01 1.12 -10.95
N GLY A 224 -15.57 2.19 -10.31
CA GLY A 224 -16.40 3.02 -9.43
C GLY A 224 -16.74 2.37 -8.07
N ARG A 225 -16.30 1.14 -7.80
CA ARG A 225 -16.60 0.40 -6.55
C ARG A 225 -15.49 0.60 -5.52
N ARG A 226 -15.84 1.08 -4.34
CA ARG A 226 -14.92 1.23 -3.21
C ARG A 226 -14.62 -0.10 -2.53
N ILE A 227 -13.35 -0.35 -2.29
CA ILE A 227 -12.88 -1.48 -1.49
C ILE A 227 -12.67 -0.99 -0.06
N ARG A 228 -13.48 -1.48 0.87
CA ARG A 228 -13.42 -1.12 2.31
C ARG A 228 -13.22 -2.33 3.21
N LYS A 229 -13.03 -3.52 2.63
CA LYS A 229 -12.82 -4.79 3.31
C LYS A 229 -11.84 -5.63 2.51
N MET A 230 -11.06 -6.43 3.18
CA MET A 230 -10.19 -7.47 2.60
C MET A 230 -10.49 -8.82 3.25
N PRO A 231 -10.20 -9.93 2.60
CA PRO A 231 -9.62 -10.04 1.26
C PRO A 231 -10.64 -9.76 0.14
N LEU A 232 -10.14 -9.49 -1.07
CA LEU A 232 -10.98 -9.19 -2.25
C LEU A 232 -11.93 -10.33 -2.61
N SER A 233 -11.54 -11.58 -2.35
CA SER A 233 -12.36 -12.78 -2.56
C SER A 233 -13.70 -12.73 -1.82
N GLU A 234 -13.77 -12.08 -0.64
CA GLU A 234 -15.02 -11.89 0.09
C GLU A 234 -15.95 -10.84 -0.53
N LEU A 235 -15.46 -10.06 -1.48
CA LEU A 235 -16.23 -9.04 -2.20
C LEU A 235 -16.63 -9.51 -3.61
N GLY A 236 -16.38 -10.78 -3.93
CA GLY A 236 -16.70 -11.38 -5.23
C GLY A 236 -15.68 -11.03 -6.32
N TYR A 237 -14.46 -10.68 -5.94
CA TYR A 237 -13.35 -10.56 -6.88
C TYR A 237 -12.50 -11.84 -6.88
N SER A 238 -11.88 -12.12 -8.03
CA SER A 238 -10.84 -13.16 -8.20
C SER A 238 -9.58 -12.55 -8.82
N VAL A 239 -8.49 -13.28 -8.88
CA VAL A 239 -7.26 -12.95 -9.61
C VAL A 239 -6.85 -14.05 -10.54
#